data_eac650ea109310fc9b5a4f2e49fb0f07
#
_entry.id   eac650ea109310fc9b5a4f2e49fb0f07
#
_cell.length_a   1.000
_cell.length_b   1.000
_cell.length_c   1.000
_cell.angle_alpha   90.00
_cell.angle_beta   90.00
_cell.angle_gamma   90.00
#
_symmetry.space_group_name_H-M   'P 1'
#
loop_
_entity.id
_entity.type
_entity.pdbx_description
1 polymer ?
#
loop_
_entity_poly.entity_id
_entity_poly.type
_entity_poly.pdbx_seq_one_letter_code
_entity_poly.pdbx_strand_id
1 'polypeptide(L)'
;MAHFYDPTPNMTNAYYQDASDDEYYGKAPKGYTTAQAAWQIFKMEYTAGAGSNKDWIIYYPVDASTGKASDQPKFVWDSVDTYTYRALGT
;
A
#
# COMPACT_ATOMS: atom_id res chain seq x y z
N MET A 1 5.74 7.83 15.98
CA MET A 1 5.18 8.12 15.04
C MET A 1 3.90 7.88 14.85
N ALA A 2 3.25 8.46 14.49
CA ALA A 2 2.04 8.21 14.46
C ALA A 2 1.47 8.24 13.18
N HIS A 3 1.78 7.31 12.44
CA HIS A 3 1.05 7.14 11.34
C HIS A 3 -0.28 6.80 11.72
N PHE A 4 -1.21 7.45 11.18
CA PHE A 4 -2.49 7.16 11.53
C PHE A 4 -3.30 6.93 10.34
N TYR A 5 -4.01 5.91 10.32
CA TYR A 5 -4.99 5.71 9.36
C TYR A 5 -6.15 5.10 10.08
N ASP A 6 -7.28 5.11 9.45
CA ASP A 6 -8.53 4.79 10.06
C ASP A 6 -8.53 3.39 10.64
N PRO A 7 -8.56 3.22 11.95
CA PRO A 7 -8.61 1.90 12.55
C PRO A 7 -10.01 1.35 12.45
N THR A 8 -10.36 0.86 11.31
CA THR A 8 -11.67 0.24 11.11
C THR A 8 -11.82 -0.95 12.05
N PRO A 9 -12.90 -1.04 12.84
CA PRO A 9 -13.00 -2.04 13.90
C PRO A 9 -12.84 -3.49 13.48
N ASN A 10 -13.23 -3.84 12.27
CA ASN A 10 -13.14 -5.23 11.81
C ASN A 10 -12.00 -5.44 10.82
N MET A 11 -11.01 -4.55 10.84
CA MET A 11 -9.88 -4.63 9.93
C MET A 11 -8.58 -4.68 10.69
N THR A 12 -7.60 -5.33 10.09
CA THR A 12 -6.22 -5.31 10.55
C THR A 12 -5.43 -4.41 9.62
N ASN A 13 -4.62 -3.53 10.20
CA ASN A 13 -3.84 -2.57 9.44
C ASN A 13 -2.37 -2.92 9.51
N ALA A 14 -1.64 -2.59 8.45
CA ALA A 14 -0.20 -2.77 8.39
C ALA A 14 0.46 -1.54 7.79
N TYR A 15 1.72 -1.32 8.14
CA TYR A 15 2.49 -0.18 7.69
C TYR A 15 3.94 -0.58 7.51
N TYR A 16 4.56 -0.07 6.46
CA TYR A 16 5.97 -0.31 6.18
C TYR A 16 6.55 0.91 5.48
N GLN A 17 7.76 1.32 5.87
CA GLN A 17 8.46 2.41 5.21
C GLN A 17 9.80 1.86 4.71
N ASP A 18 10.09 2.07 3.43
CA ASP A 18 11.35 1.58 2.87
C ASP A 18 12.47 2.61 3.02
N ALA A 19 13.65 2.26 2.52
CA ALA A 19 14.84 3.11 2.64
C ALA A 19 14.74 4.41 1.84
N SER A 20 13.83 4.48 0.90
CA SER A 20 13.60 5.70 0.09
C SER A 20 12.52 6.59 0.69
N ASP A 21 12.06 6.29 1.88
CA ASP A 21 10.99 7.00 2.58
C ASP A 21 9.62 6.84 1.94
N ASP A 22 9.46 5.92 1.01
CA ASP A 22 8.14 5.58 0.50
C ASP A 22 7.38 4.79 1.57
N GLU A 23 6.10 5.04 1.67
CA GLU A 23 5.27 4.44 2.70
C GLU A 23 4.25 3.50 2.08
N TYR A 24 4.06 2.36 2.73
CA TYR A 24 3.14 1.34 2.26
C TYR A 24 2.11 1.08 3.35
N TYR A 25 0.86 0.99 2.95
CA TYR A 25 -0.26 0.80 3.86
C TYR A 25 -1.08 -0.39 3.41
N GLY A 26 -1.52 -1.18 4.36
CA GLY A 26 -2.36 -2.33 4.05
C GLY A 26 -3.51 -2.47 5.02
N LYS A 27 -4.62 -3.01 4.52
CA LYS A 27 -5.78 -3.38 5.32
C LYS A 27 -6.27 -4.75 4.90
N ALA A 28 -6.66 -5.55 5.89
CA ALA A 28 -7.29 -6.84 5.64
C ALA A 28 -8.37 -7.06 6.71
N PRO A 29 -9.39 -7.87 6.43
CA PRO A 29 -10.36 -8.22 7.46
C PRO A 29 -9.68 -8.91 8.64
N LYS A 30 -10.24 -8.75 9.83
CA LYS A 30 -9.70 -9.41 11.00
C LYS A 30 -9.65 -10.92 10.79
N GLY A 31 -8.61 -11.53 11.33
CA GLY A 31 -8.44 -12.97 11.22
C GLY A 31 -7.50 -13.41 10.11
N TYR A 32 -7.16 -12.52 9.20
CA TYR A 32 -6.19 -12.84 8.16
C TYR A 32 -4.77 -12.49 8.64
N THR A 33 -3.82 -13.36 8.30
CA THR A 33 -2.41 -13.10 8.59
C THR A 33 -1.78 -12.32 7.46
N THR A 34 -0.59 -11.79 7.68
CA THR A 34 0.16 -11.05 6.66
C THR A 34 0.60 -11.93 5.49
N ALA A 35 0.57 -13.25 5.67
CA ALA A 35 0.95 -14.20 4.61
C ALA A 35 -0.22 -14.56 3.70
N GLN A 36 -1.43 -14.13 4.02
CA GLN A 36 -2.61 -14.49 3.24
C GLN A 36 -2.94 -13.41 2.22
N ALA A 37 -3.47 -13.83 1.07
CA ALA A 37 -3.79 -12.93 -0.04
C ALA A 37 -5.14 -12.24 0.18
N ALA A 38 -5.21 -11.41 1.21
CA ALA A 38 -6.44 -10.74 1.61
C ALA A 38 -6.24 -9.25 1.86
N TRP A 39 -5.12 -8.70 1.41
CA TRP A 39 -4.75 -7.33 1.76
C TRP A 39 -5.00 -6.36 0.62
N GLN A 40 -5.65 -5.25 0.95
CA GLN A 40 -5.69 -4.09 0.10
C GLN A 40 -4.44 -3.28 0.44
N ILE A 41 -3.61 -2.99 -0.55
CA ILE A 41 -2.33 -2.34 -0.33
C ILE A 41 -2.22 -1.11 -1.21
N PHE A 42 -1.64 -0.03 -0.69
CA PHE A 42 -1.21 1.07 -1.52
C PHE A 42 0.12 1.63 -1.03
N LYS A 43 0.83 2.28 -1.94
CA LYS A 43 2.12 2.90 -1.70
C LYS A 43 1.97 4.41 -1.85
N MET A 44 2.51 5.15 -0.89
CA MET A 44 2.61 6.60 -1.01
C MET A 44 4.06 6.95 -1.30
N GLU A 45 4.29 7.54 -2.46
CA GLU A 45 5.61 7.94 -2.87
C GLU A 45 5.73 9.45 -2.69
N TYR A 46 6.80 9.84 -2.00
CA TYR A 46 7.02 11.23 -1.70
C TYR A 46 7.94 11.82 -2.75
N THR A 47 7.54 12.93 -3.33
CA THR A 47 8.40 13.66 -4.25
C THR A 47 8.59 15.08 -3.72
N ALA A 48 9.80 15.60 -3.90
CA ALA A 48 10.07 16.97 -3.56
C ALA A 48 9.43 17.85 -4.63
N GLY A 49 8.47 18.63 -4.24
CA GLY A 49 7.89 19.62 -5.14
C GLY A 49 8.77 20.84 -5.29
N ALA A 50 8.33 21.78 -6.08
CA ALA A 50 9.02 23.05 -6.26
C ALA A 50 9.00 23.83 -4.95
N GLY A 51 10.13 24.38 -4.57
CA GLY A 51 10.25 25.09 -3.31
C GLY A 51 10.22 24.15 -2.12
N SER A 52 9.44 24.47 -1.12
CA SER A 52 9.30 23.64 0.08
C SER A 52 8.10 22.72 0.05
N ASN A 53 7.40 22.67 -1.05
CA ASN A 53 6.22 21.82 -1.16
C ASN A 53 6.62 20.38 -1.36
N LYS A 54 5.80 19.48 -0.80
CA LYS A 54 5.99 18.06 -0.92
C LYS A 54 4.72 17.46 -1.47
N ASP A 55 4.87 16.67 -2.49
CA ASP A 55 3.73 16.02 -3.12
C ASP A 55 3.79 14.52 -2.84
N TRP A 56 2.64 13.94 -2.52
CA TRP A 56 2.50 12.51 -2.34
C TRP A 56 1.70 11.97 -3.50
N ILE A 57 2.20 10.90 -4.08
CA ILE A 57 1.51 10.20 -5.16
C ILE A 57 1.18 8.81 -4.67
N ILE A 58 -0.06 8.39 -4.89
CA ILE A 58 -0.52 7.08 -4.45
C ILE A 58 -0.45 6.11 -5.61
N TYR A 59 0.20 4.98 -5.38
CA TYR A 59 0.29 3.90 -6.35
C TYR A 59 -0.27 2.62 -5.74
N TYR A 60 -0.67 1.69 -6.60
CA TYR A 60 -1.24 0.42 -6.19
C TYR A 60 -0.44 -0.73 -6.78
N PRO A 61 -0.43 -1.90 -6.10
CA PRO A 61 0.31 -3.05 -6.64
C PRO A 61 -0.36 -3.60 -7.88
N VAL A 62 0.46 -4.09 -8.79
CA VAL A 62 -0.02 -4.67 -10.03
C VAL A 62 -0.53 -6.08 -9.76
N ASP A 63 -1.76 -6.35 -10.21
CA ASP A 63 -2.35 -7.68 -10.15
C ASP A 63 -1.82 -8.48 -11.32
N ALA A 64 -1.13 -9.57 -11.03
CA ALA A 64 -0.52 -10.40 -12.06
C ALA A 64 -1.55 -11.01 -13.03
N SER A 65 -2.78 -11.21 -12.58
CA SER A 65 -3.80 -11.81 -13.44
C SER A 65 -4.35 -10.84 -14.48
N THR A 66 -4.30 -9.54 -14.21
CA THR A 66 -4.79 -8.53 -15.16
C THR A 66 -3.69 -7.67 -15.76
N GLY A 67 -2.52 -7.67 -15.13
CA GLY A 67 -1.42 -6.80 -15.53
C GLY A 67 -1.62 -5.35 -15.16
N LYS A 68 -2.62 -5.03 -14.34
CA LYS A 68 -2.95 -3.66 -13.98
C LYS A 68 -2.92 -3.46 -12.48
N ALA A 69 -2.60 -2.26 -12.05
CA ALA A 69 -2.61 -1.90 -10.64
C ALA A 69 -4.04 -1.97 -10.10
N SER A 70 -4.18 -2.54 -8.90
CA SER A 70 -5.50 -2.83 -8.35
C SER A 70 -5.57 -2.41 -6.88
N ASP A 71 -6.71 -1.87 -6.50
CA ASP A 71 -7.02 -1.53 -5.12
C ASP A 71 -7.84 -2.62 -4.41
N GLN A 72 -7.91 -3.81 -4.97
CA GLN A 72 -8.69 -4.89 -4.40
C GLN A 72 -7.94 -5.61 -3.27
N PRO A 73 -8.64 -6.22 -2.31
CA PRO A 73 -8.01 -6.91 -1.17
C PRO A 73 -7.58 -8.33 -1.57
N LYS A 74 -6.55 -8.43 -2.37
CA LYS A 74 -6.10 -9.71 -2.92
C LYS A 74 -4.59 -9.91 -2.85
N PHE A 75 -3.89 -9.04 -2.17
CA PHE A 75 -2.43 -9.07 -2.13
C PHE A 75 -1.93 -9.63 -0.81
N VAL A 76 -0.66 -10.04 -0.78
CA VAL A 76 -0.01 -10.59 0.40
C VAL A 76 0.87 -9.52 1.01
N TRP A 77 0.62 -9.17 2.27
CA TRP A 77 1.39 -8.11 2.91
C TRP A 77 2.87 -8.47 3.05
N ASP A 78 3.20 -9.73 3.31
CA ASP A 78 4.59 -10.15 3.43
C ASP A 78 5.41 -9.90 2.16
N SER A 79 4.75 -9.72 1.03
CA SER A 79 5.40 -9.44 -0.26
C SER A 79 5.33 -7.97 -0.65
N VAL A 80 4.99 -7.08 0.27
CA VAL A 80 4.69 -5.68 -0.02
C VAL A 80 5.81 -4.97 -0.78
N ASP A 81 7.05 -5.27 -0.48
CA ASP A 81 8.20 -4.63 -1.13
C ASP A 81 8.62 -5.29 -2.45
N THR A 82 7.94 -6.34 -2.85
CA THR A 82 8.28 -7.06 -4.09
C THR A 82 7.32 -6.74 -5.24
N TYR A 83 6.17 -6.14 -4.95
CA TYR A 83 5.21 -5.82 -6.01
C TYR A 83 5.70 -4.65 -6.86
N THR A 84 5.25 -4.63 -8.11
CA THR A 84 5.37 -3.45 -8.96
C THR A 84 4.18 -2.56 -8.64
N TYR A 85 4.43 -1.27 -8.46
CA TYR A 85 3.38 -0.31 -8.10
C TYR A 85 3.20 0.69 -9.24
N ARG A 86 1.96 0.96 -9.59
CA ARG A 86 1.61 1.91 -10.64
C ARG A 86 0.33 2.65 -10.27
N ALA A 87 -0.01 3.67 -11.03
CA ALA A 87 -1.27 4.36 -10.86
C ALA A 87 -2.42 3.38 -11.07
N LEU A 88 -3.50 3.54 -10.29
CA LEU A 88 -4.63 2.62 -10.31
C LEU A 88 -5.16 2.46 -11.74
N GLY A 89 -5.35 1.21 -12.14
CA GLY A 89 -5.90 0.88 -13.45
C GLY A 89 -4.92 0.91 -14.61
N THR A 90 -3.63 1.15 -14.32
CA THR A 90 -2.62 1.18 -15.39
C THR A 90 -1.73 -0.04 -15.43
#